data_cce0ff1048496840c7eb8f1fdcf8afb2
#
_entry.id   cce0ff1048496840c7eb8f1fdcf8afb2
#
_cell.length_a   1.000
_cell.length_b   1.000
_cell.length_c   1.000
_cell.angle_alpha   90.00
_cell.angle_beta   90.00
_cell.angle_gamma   90.00
#
_symmetry.space_group_name_H-M   'P 1'
#
loop_
_entity.id
_entity.type
_entity.pdbx_description
1 polymer ?
#
loop_
_entity_poly.entity_id
_entity_poly.type
_entity_poly.pdbx_seq_one_letter_code
_entity_poly.pdbx_strand_id
1 'polypeptide(L)'
;FLGIAKINSGPVSVASGEYAGTTDGWDPTVIELAIKAAARKADAVIVYTHWGIEAKTCPTKTEVNDANLWLSWGATAVIGSHPHRQQPFVLQNGKLIDYSLGNLVFHSSSGDGTKSGIGVLTLSPEGAVVKYVFKPALINGRNGAPSFIYGDAKDKAKKAKNSYCKSIGI
;
A
#
# COMPACT_ATOMS: atom_id res chain seq x y z
N PHE A 1 1.37 -2.78 13.41
CA PHE A 1 1.64 -3.01 11.99
C PHE A 1 1.79 -4.49 11.70
N LEU A 2 1.23 -4.95 10.57
CA LEU A 2 1.41 -6.30 10.04
C LEU A 2 2.02 -6.20 8.64
N GLY A 3 3.12 -6.93 8.39
CA GLY A 3 3.74 -7.06 7.07
C GLY A 3 3.23 -8.32 6.37
N ILE A 4 2.73 -8.19 5.13
CA ILE A 4 2.26 -9.33 4.32
C ILE A 4 2.95 -9.27 2.95
N ALA A 5 3.57 -10.39 2.51
CA ALA A 5 4.18 -10.51 1.22
C ALA A 5 3.41 -11.50 0.34
N LYS A 6 2.89 -11.02 -0.80
CA LYS A 6 2.27 -11.85 -1.84
C LYS A 6 3.18 -12.02 -3.07
N ILE A 7 4.34 -11.37 -3.06
CA ILE A 7 5.37 -11.53 -4.07
C ILE A 7 6.56 -12.20 -3.39
N ASN A 8 6.78 -13.45 -3.70
CA ASN A 8 7.86 -14.24 -3.18
C ASN A 8 8.88 -14.45 -4.31
N SER A 9 10.03 -13.82 -4.21
CA SER A 9 11.11 -13.98 -5.19
C SER A 9 12.26 -14.77 -4.56
N GLY A 10 12.50 -15.98 -5.09
CA GLY A 10 13.65 -16.80 -4.71
C GLY A 10 13.33 -17.99 -3.79
N PRO A 11 14.34 -18.80 -3.49
CA PRO A 11 14.17 -20.09 -2.79
C PRO A 11 13.88 -19.97 -1.28
N VAL A 12 13.95 -18.79 -0.69
CA VAL A 12 13.70 -18.54 0.75
C VAL A 12 12.59 -17.52 0.87
N SER A 13 11.36 -17.94 0.59
CA SER A 13 10.29 -16.96 0.58
C SER A 13 9.34 -17.08 1.77
N VAL A 14 8.90 -18.24 2.13
CA VAL A 14 7.92 -18.43 3.22
C VAL A 14 8.58 -19.14 4.39
N ALA A 15 8.35 -18.62 5.59
CA ALA A 15 8.81 -19.27 6.83
C ALA A 15 8.14 -20.62 6.97
N SER A 16 8.92 -21.66 7.25
CA SER A 16 8.42 -23.02 7.44
C SER A 16 9.23 -23.76 8.50
N GLY A 17 8.57 -24.25 9.55
CA GLY A 17 9.21 -25.06 10.58
C GLY A 17 10.49 -24.42 11.12
N GLU A 18 11.64 -24.93 10.70
CA GLU A 18 12.96 -24.49 11.18
C GLU A 18 13.58 -23.35 10.37
N TYR A 19 12.96 -22.94 9.25
CA TYR A 19 13.52 -21.94 8.35
C TYR A 19 12.86 -20.59 8.51
N ALA A 20 13.69 -19.56 8.68
CA ALA A 20 13.23 -18.17 8.70
C ALA A 20 12.77 -17.74 7.30
N GLY A 21 11.73 -16.91 7.24
CA GLY A 21 11.19 -16.39 5.98
C GLY A 21 10.12 -15.33 6.23
N THR A 22 9.37 -15.00 5.19
CA THR A 22 8.20 -14.12 5.28
C THR A 22 6.94 -14.90 5.62
N THR A 23 5.92 -14.23 6.14
CA THR A 23 4.57 -14.82 6.27
C THR A 23 4.04 -15.19 4.88
N ASP A 24 3.38 -16.33 4.76
CA ASP A 24 2.69 -16.70 3.51
C ASP A 24 1.51 -15.75 3.28
N GLY A 25 1.70 -14.82 2.36
CA GLY A 25 0.68 -13.86 1.94
C GLY A 25 -0.42 -14.45 1.05
N TRP A 26 -0.33 -15.74 0.71
CA TRP A 26 -1.34 -16.44 -0.09
C TRP A 26 -2.26 -17.32 0.74
N ASP A 27 -1.91 -17.62 1.99
CA ASP A 27 -2.79 -18.37 2.91
C ASP A 27 -3.77 -17.40 3.60
N PRO A 28 -5.06 -17.38 3.20
CA PRO A 28 -6.05 -16.48 3.79
C PRO A 28 -6.29 -16.79 5.28
N THR A 29 -6.11 -18.03 5.71
CA THR A 29 -6.32 -18.44 7.11
C THR A 29 -5.28 -17.82 8.02
N VAL A 30 -4.02 -17.86 7.60
CA VAL A 30 -2.90 -17.26 8.33
C VAL A 30 -3.09 -15.75 8.45
N ILE A 31 -3.47 -15.08 7.34
CA ILE A 31 -3.68 -13.64 7.31
C ILE A 31 -4.87 -13.24 8.19
N GLU A 32 -5.99 -13.97 8.09
CA GLU A 32 -7.19 -13.71 8.90
C GLU A 32 -6.89 -13.80 10.40
N LEU A 33 -6.23 -14.89 10.82
CA LEU A 33 -5.85 -15.08 12.21
C LEU A 33 -4.93 -13.98 12.71
N ALA A 34 -3.94 -13.56 11.92
CA ALA A 34 -3.02 -12.49 12.27
C ALA A 34 -3.73 -11.14 12.44
N ILE A 35 -4.59 -10.75 11.47
CA ILE A 35 -5.34 -9.50 11.53
C ILE A 35 -6.30 -9.50 12.72
N LYS A 36 -7.09 -10.55 12.90
CA LYS A 36 -8.03 -10.66 14.02
C LYS A 36 -7.31 -10.66 15.37
N ALA A 37 -6.15 -11.30 15.46
CA ALA A 37 -5.34 -11.29 16.69
C ALA A 37 -4.78 -9.89 16.99
N ALA A 38 -4.33 -9.16 15.98
CA ALA A 38 -3.86 -7.78 16.13
C ALA A 38 -5.00 -6.83 16.52
N ALA A 39 -6.18 -6.95 15.89
CA ALA A 39 -7.35 -6.13 16.18
C ALA A 39 -7.90 -6.29 17.61
N ARG A 40 -7.62 -7.42 18.27
CA ARG A 40 -7.95 -7.60 19.70
C ARG A 40 -6.96 -6.92 20.65
N LYS A 41 -5.81 -6.44 20.15
CA LYS A 41 -4.69 -5.95 20.98
C LYS A 41 -4.35 -4.48 20.71
N ALA A 42 -4.91 -3.88 19.69
CA ALA A 42 -4.59 -2.53 19.25
C ALA A 42 -5.83 -1.79 18.74
N ASP A 43 -5.88 -0.50 18.94
CA ASP A 43 -6.97 0.36 18.49
C ASP A 43 -6.99 0.50 16.96
N ALA A 44 -5.82 0.39 16.32
CA ALA A 44 -5.67 0.42 14.87
C ALA A 44 -4.71 -0.67 14.38
N VAL A 45 -5.09 -1.34 13.28
CA VAL A 45 -4.26 -2.33 12.59
C VAL A 45 -3.94 -1.84 11.20
N ILE A 46 -2.67 -1.56 10.95
CA ILE A 46 -2.16 -1.16 9.63
C ILE A 46 -1.49 -2.37 8.98
N VAL A 47 -2.06 -2.84 7.89
CA VAL A 47 -1.45 -3.89 7.05
C VAL A 47 -0.59 -3.21 5.99
N TYR A 48 0.71 -3.51 5.98
CA TYR A 48 1.63 -3.10 4.92
C TYR A 48 1.92 -4.31 4.03
N THR A 49 1.57 -4.22 2.75
CA THR A 49 1.64 -5.37 1.86
C THR A 49 2.53 -5.14 0.65
N HIS A 50 3.24 -6.20 0.25
CA HIS A 50 4.03 -6.26 -0.97
C HIS A 50 3.31 -7.18 -1.96
N TRP A 51 2.61 -6.59 -2.94
CA TRP A 51 1.64 -7.29 -3.78
C TRP A 51 1.51 -6.69 -5.19
N GLY A 52 0.67 -7.29 -6.00
CA GLY A 52 0.25 -6.73 -7.29
C GLY A 52 1.16 -7.08 -8.46
N ILE A 53 1.10 -6.29 -9.50
CA ILE A 53 1.85 -6.50 -10.73
C ILE A 53 2.76 -5.30 -10.98
N GLU A 54 4.05 -5.57 -11.21
CA GLU A 54 5.06 -4.56 -11.49
C GLU A 54 4.67 -3.67 -12.69
N ALA A 55 4.99 -2.40 -12.59
CA ALA A 55 4.70 -1.35 -13.58
C ALA A 55 3.19 -1.07 -13.84
N LYS A 56 2.26 -1.68 -13.12
CA LYS A 56 0.83 -1.36 -13.25
C LYS A 56 0.44 -0.18 -12.37
N THR A 57 -0.38 0.72 -12.94
CA THR A 57 -0.92 1.90 -12.25
C THR A 57 -2.31 1.66 -11.65
N CYS A 58 -2.89 0.48 -11.88
CA CYS A 58 -4.15 0.04 -11.31
C CYS A 58 -3.99 -1.27 -10.55
N PRO A 59 -4.67 -1.42 -9.41
CA PRO A 59 -4.71 -2.70 -8.71
C PRO A 59 -5.47 -3.74 -9.55
N THR A 60 -5.16 -5.00 -9.31
CA THR A 60 -5.91 -6.14 -9.84
C THR A 60 -7.20 -6.35 -9.05
N LYS A 61 -8.12 -7.14 -9.58
CA LYS A 61 -9.31 -7.56 -8.84
C LYS A 61 -8.96 -8.33 -7.56
N THR A 62 -7.89 -9.10 -7.58
CA THR A 62 -7.39 -9.83 -6.40
C THR A 62 -6.98 -8.86 -5.29
N GLU A 63 -6.19 -7.82 -5.63
CA GLU A 63 -5.78 -6.80 -4.65
C GLU A 63 -6.99 -6.07 -4.04
N VAL A 64 -7.99 -5.75 -4.86
CA VAL A 64 -9.24 -5.12 -4.39
C VAL A 64 -10.00 -6.03 -3.44
N ASN A 65 -10.14 -7.31 -3.78
CA ASN A 65 -10.83 -8.29 -2.95
C ASN A 65 -10.09 -8.53 -1.63
N ASP A 66 -8.78 -8.73 -1.69
CA ASP A 66 -7.95 -8.94 -0.50
C ASP A 66 -8.01 -7.74 0.45
N ALA A 67 -7.85 -6.53 -0.06
CA ALA A 67 -7.93 -5.33 0.75
C ALA A 67 -9.26 -5.22 1.49
N ASN A 68 -10.38 -5.41 0.79
CA ASN A 68 -11.70 -5.36 1.40
C ASN A 68 -11.91 -6.47 2.44
N LEU A 69 -11.41 -7.67 2.14
CA LEU A 69 -11.47 -8.80 3.06
C LEU A 69 -10.65 -8.52 4.34
N TRP A 70 -9.43 -8.00 4.21
CA TRP A 70 -8.59 -7.65 5.35
C TRP A 70 -9.20 -6.54 6.21
N LEU A 71 -9.83 -5.53 5.58
CA LEU A 71 -10.60 -4.53 6.31
C LEU A 71 -11.78 -5.14 7.05
N SER A 72 -12.44 -6.15 6.50
CA SER A 72 -13.55 -6.84 7.16
C SER A 72 -13.09 -7.67 8.37
N TRP A 73 -11.86 -8.18 8.36
CA TRP A 73 -11.24 -8.92 9.47
C TRP A 73 -10.72 -8.04 10.60
N GLY A 74 -10.74 -6.71 10.42
CA GLY A 74 -10.37 -5.75 11.47
C GLY A 74 -9.16 -4.88 11.15
N ALA A 75 -8.60 -4.93 9.93
CA ALA A 75 -7.63 -3.94 9.54
C ALA A 75 -8.27 -2.54 9.46
N THR A 76 -7.53 -1.53 9.92
CA THR A 76 -7.89 -0.11 9.82
C THR A 76 -7.43 0.48 8.50
N ALA A 77 -6.23 0.09 8.07
CA ALA A 77 -5.70 0.50 6.77
C ALA A 77 -4.90 -0.62 6.11
N VAL A 78 -4.94 -0.63 4.78
CA VAL A 78 -4.10 -1.48 3.92
C VAL A 78 -3.26 -0.56 3.05
N ILE A 79 -1.94 -0.70 3.13
CA ILE A 79 -0.96 0.12 2.41
C ILE A 79 -0.11 -0.80 1.54
N GLY A 80 -0.20 -0.59 0.23
CA GLY A 80 0.45 -1.44 -0.77
C GLY A 80 1.79 -0.92 -1.26
N SER A 81 2.61 -1.86 -1.72
CA SER A 81 3.90 -1.65 -2.38
C SER A 81 4.14 -2.74 -3.43
N HIS A 82 5.24 -2.73 -4.13
CA HIS A 82 5.69 -3.62 -5.20
C HIS A 82 5.46 -3.09 -6.62
N PRO A 83 4.30 -2.57 -7.05
CA PRO A 83 4.13 -2.17 -8.45
C PRO A 83 5.15 -1.15 -8.98
N HIS A 84 5.94 -0.52 -8.11
CA HIS A 84 6.85 0.58 -8.47
C HIS A 84 6.15 1.72 -9.21
N ARG A 85 4.84 1.80 -9.06
CA ARG A 85 3.93 2.82 -9.60
C ARG A 85 2.95 3.21 -8.53
N GLN A 86 2.60 4.48 -8.48
CA GLN A 86 1.50 4.93 -7.66
C GLN A 86 0.20 4.34 -8.18
N GLN A 87 -0.61 3.83 -7.26
CA GLN A 87 -1.98 3.38 -7.54
C GLN A 87 -2.96 4.19 -6.68
N PRO A 88 -4.26 4.20 -7.00
CA PRO A 88 -5.26 4.94 -6.24
C PRO A 88 -5.31 4.58 -4.76
N PHE A 89 -5.94 5.46 -3.99
CA PHE A 89 -6.37 5.16 -2.63
C PHE A 89 -7.87 5.35 -2.48
N VAL A 90 -8.45 4.64 -1.53
CA VAL A 90 -9.87 4.75 -1.13
C VAL A 90 -9.91 5.01 0.37
N LEU A 91 -10.58 6.08 0.76
CA LEU A 91 -10.87 6.40 2.17
C LEU A 91 -12.39 6.39 2.35
N GLN A 92 -12.89 5.44 3.11
CA GLN A 92 -14.33 5.29 3.38
C GLN A 92 -14.59 4.65 4.74
N ASN A 93 -15.64 5.09 5.42
CA ASN A 93 -16.08 4.52 6.69
C ASN A 93 -14.98 4.41 7.75
N GLY A 94 -14.08 5.40 7.83
CA GLY A 94 -12.96 5.40 8.78
C GLY A 94 -11.85 4.38 8.47
N LYS A 95 -11.82 3.83 7.25
CA LYS A 95 -10.81 2.86 6.78
C LYS A 95 -10.14 3.34 5.50
N LEU A 96 -8.85 3.00 5.34
CA LEU A 96 -8.04 3.38 4.18
C LEU A 96 -7.53 2.15 3.43
N ILE A 97 -7.59 2.21 2.11
CA ILE A 97 -6.78 1.37 1.23
C ILE A 97 -5.93 2.31 0.36
N ASP A 98 -4.61 2.23 0.43
CA ASP A 98 -3.71 2.80 -0.60
C ASP A 98 -3.05 1.63 -1.33
N TYR A 99 -3.47 1.37 -2.55
CA TYR A 99 -3.07 0.16 -3.28
C TYR A 99 -1.58 0.12 -3.60
N SER A 100 -0.94 1.28 -3.84
CA SER A 100 0.51 1.40 -3.95
C SER A 100 0.99 2.84 -3.76
N LEU A 101 1.94 3.02 -2.86
CA LEU A 101 2.62 4.30 -2.66
C LEU A 101 3.61 4.63 -3.79
N GLY A 102 4.01 3.65 -4.60
CA GLY A 102 5.12 3.76 -5.55
C GLY A 102 6.48 3.71 -4.87
N ASN A 103 7.51 4.18 -5.56
CA ASN A 103 8.87 4.27 -5.03
C ASN A 103 9.02 5.49 -4.10
N LEU A 104 9.93 5.42 -3.12
CA LEU A 104 10.32 6.59 -2.33
C LEU A 104 11.76 7.02 -2.67
N VAL A 105 12.74 6.16 -2.48
CA VAL A 105 14.14 6.35 -2.88
C VAL A 105 14.48 5.23 -3.86
N PHE A 106 14.78 5.57 -5.12
CA PHE A 106 14.97 4.54 -6.14
C PHE A 106 15.78 5.07 -7.32
N HIS A 107 17.03 4.63 -7.45
CA HIS A 107 18.04 5.22 -8.36
C HIS A 107 17.79 4.96 -9.86
N SER A 108 17.03 3.97 -10.24
CA SER A 108 16.79 3.61 -11.65
C SER A 108 15.38 3.91 -12.15
N SER A 109 14.67 4.84 -11.50
CA SER A 109 13.31 5.20 -11.90
C SER A 109 13.26 6.06 -13.16
N SER A 110 12.31 5.77 -14.03
CA SER A 110 11.97 6.58 -15.21
C SER A 110 10.46 6.64 -15.40
N GLY A 111 9.97 7.62 -16.15
CA GLY A 111 8.54 7.78 -16.42
C GLY A 111 7.69 7.77 -15.15
N ASP A 112 6.64 6.95 -15.12
CA ASP A 112 5.75 6.86 -13.95
C ASP A 112 6.42 6.27 -12.69
N GLY A 113 7.57 5.61 -12.82
CA GLY A 113 8.37 5.13 -11.70
C GLY A 113 9.04 6.23 -10.90
N THR A 114 9.16 7.46 -11.46
CA THR A 114 9.67 8.63 -10.75
C THR A 114 8.62 9.31 -9.89
N LYS A 115 7.33 9.01 -10.09
CA LYS A 115 6.24 9.54 -9.26
C LYS A 115 6.31 8.90 -7.88
N SER A 116 6.44 9.73 -6.87
CA SER A 116 6.70 9.36 -5.49
C SER A 116 5.81 10.16 -4.55
N GLY A 117 5.90 9.87 -3.27
CA GLY A 117 5.23 10.65 -2.24
C GLY A 117 5.17 9.96 -0.89
N ILE A 118 4.63 10.69 0.07
CA ILE A 118 4.41 10.21 1.44
C ILE A 118 2.92 10.28 1.75
N GLY A 119 2.35 9.17 2.20
CA GLY A 119 1.03 9.10 2.80
C GLY A 119 1.10 9.50 4.27
N VAL A 120 0.32 10.50 4.67
CA VAL A 120 0.17 10.92 6.07
C VAL A 120 -1.23 10.51 6.53
N LEU A 121 -1.26 9.55 7.45
CA LEU A 121 -2.47 8.99 8.04
C LEU A 121 -2.69 9.59 9.43
N THR A 122 -3.88 10.12 9.67
CA THR A 122 -4.30 10.56 10.99
C THR A 122 -5.39 9.63 11.50
N LEU A 123 -5.20 9.12 12.70
CA LEU A 123 -6.14 8.23 13.37
C LEU A 123 -6.87 8.97 14.50
N SER A 124 -8.11 8.59 14.78
CA SER A 124 -8.80 8.97 16.02
C SER A 124 -8.23 8.17 17.19
N PRO A 125 -8.54 8.56 18.46
CA PRO A 125 -8.19 7.75 19.63
C PRO A 125 -8.71 6.30 19.57
N GLU A 126 -9.85 6.08 18.92
CA GLU A 126 -10.49 4.78 18.75
C GLU A 126 -9.96 4.01 17.54
N GLY A 127 -8.90 4.52 16.89
CA GLY A 127 -8.21 3.83 15.80
C GLY A 127 -8.83 4.00 14.40
N ALA A 128 -9.88 4.84 14.22
CA ALA A 128 -10.43 5.09 12.90
C ALA A 128 -9.59 6.08 12.10
N VAL A 129 -9.53 5.92 10.77
CA VAL A 129 -8.88 6.89 9.89
C VAL A 129 -9.75 8.12 9.74
N VAL A 130 -9.32 9.24 10.33
CA VAL A 130 -10.02 10.54 10.23
C VAL A 130 -9.51 11.41 9.09
N LYS A 131 -8.26 11.18 8.65
CA LYS A 131 -7.67 11.94 7.55
C LYS A 131 -6.56 11.15 6.88
N TYR A 132 -6.49 11.24 5.56
CA TYR A 132 -5.36 10.80 4.76
C TYR A 132 -4.91 11.93 3.83
N VAL A 133 -3.63 12.26 3.86
CA VAL A 133 -3.03 13.28 2.99
C VAL A 133 -1.85 12.67 2.25
N PHE A 134 -1.97 12.58 0.94
CA PHE A 134 -0.83 12.22 0.10
C PHE A 134 -0.02 13.48 -0.25
N LYS A 135 1.28 13.47 0.07
CA LYS A 135 2.25 14.52 -0.26
C LYS A 135 3.10 14.05 -1.44
N PRO A 136 2.81 14.46 -2.67
CA PRO A 136 3.52 13.96 -3.84
C PRO A 136 4.94 14.49 -3.92
N ALA A 137 5.82 13.67 -4.48
CA ALA A 137 7.22 13.95 -4.76
C ALA A 137 7.61 13.41 -6.14
N LEU A 138 8.74 13.84 -6.64
CA LEU A 138 9.40 13.27 -7.81
C LEU A 138 10.78 12.77 -7.43
N ILE A 139 11.11 11.57 -7.90
CA ILE A 139 12.44 10.99 -7.74
C ILE A 139 13.36 11.53 -8.82
N ASN A 140 14.52 12.01 -8.40
CA ASN A 140 15.60 12.33 -9.34
C ASN A 140 16.20 11.03 -9.88
N GLY A 141 16.04 10.78 -11.19
CA GLY A 141 16.50 9.53 -11.82
C GLY A 141 18.03 9.32 -11.80
N ARG A 142 18.82 10.34 -11.46
CA ARG A 142 20.30 10.23 -11.38
C ARG A 142 20.78 9.71 -10.02
N ASN A 143 20.17 10.17 -8.95
CA ASN A 143 20.62 9.85 -7.58
C ASN A 143 19.55 9.18 -6.72
N GLY A 144 18.34 8.98 -7.25
CA GLY A 144 17.25 8.32 -6.55
C GLY A 144 16.57 9.13 -5.45
N ALA A 145 17.00 10.39 -5.22
CA ALA A 145 16.45 11.21 -4.14
C ALA A 145 15.07 11.78 -4.50
N PRO A 146 14.06 11.69 -3.62
CA PRO A 146 12.77 12.32 -3.81
C PRO A 146 12.82 13.82 -3.46
N SER A 147 12.08 14.62 -4.23
CA SER A 147 11.82 16.04 -3.94
C SER A 147 10.33 16.31 -3.96
N PHE A 148 9.79 16.97 -2.93
CA PHE A 148 8.36 17.27 -2.85
C PHE A 148 7.92 18.24 -3.95
N ILE A 149 6.70 18.04 -4.44
CA ILE A 149 6.04 18.89 -5.44
C ILE A 149 5.12 19.89 -4.72
N TYR A 150 5.16 21.15 -5.15
CA TYR A 150 4.38 22.25 -4.58
C TYR A 150 3.49 22.92 -5.63
N GLY A 151 2.60 23.82 -5.18
CA GLY A 151 1.72 24.59 -6.05
C GLY A 151 0.76 23.72 -6.88
N ASP A 152 0.39 24.20 -8.06
CA ASP A 152 -0.56 23.53 -8.97
C ASP A 152 -0.10 22.14 -9.41
N ALA A 153 1.20 21.93 -9.51
CA ALA A 153 1.77 20.63 -9.85
C ALA A 153 1.45 19.56 -8.77
N LYS A 154 1.40 19.95 -7.49
CA LYS A 154 1.01 19.08 -6.38
C LYS A 154 -0.43 18.59 -6.55
N ASP A 155 -1.35 19.47 -6.89
CA ASP A 155 -2.78 19.11 -7.01
C ASP A 155 -3.03 18.27 -8.25
N LYS A 156 -2.32 18.54 -9.36
CA LYS A 156 -2.31 17.68 -10.55
C LYS A 156 -1.78 16.27 -10.21
N ALA A 157 -0.69 16.17 -9.46
CA ALA A 157 -0.11 14.87 -9.08
C ALA A 157 -1.05 14.06 -8.17
N LYS A 158 -1.72 14.70 -7.19
CA LYS A 158 -2.73 14.05 -6.34
C LYS A 158 -3.92 13.55 -7.14
N LYS A 159 -4.43 14.38 -8.06
CA LYS A 159 -5.55 14.02 -8.94
C LYS A 159 -5.17 12.84 -9.85
N ALA A 160 -3.95 12.87 -10.39
CA ALA A 160 -3.45 11.80 -11.24
C ALA A 160 -3.39 10.46 -10.49
N LYS A 161 -2.87 10.43 -9.25
CA LYS A 161 -2.82 9.19 -8.44
C LYS A 161 -4.18 8.50 -8.35
N ASN A 162 -5.27 9.26 -8.24
CA ASN A 162 -6.63 8.72 -8.06
C ASN A 162 -7.43 8.56 -9.35
N SER A 163 -6.89 8.93 -10.52
CA SER A 163 -7.68 8.93 -11.76
C SER A 163 -7.51 7.68 -12.62
N TYR A 164 -6.57 6.80 -12.27
CA TYR A 164 -6.11 5.76 -13.19
C TYR A 164 -7.04 4.54 -13.34
N CYS A 165 -8.00 4.33 -12.44
CA CYS A 165 -8.62 3.01 -12.29
C CYS A 165 -10.15 3.01 -12.33
N LYS A 166 -10.75 3.90 -13.10
CA LYS A 166 -12.22 3.96 -13.29
C LYS A 166 -12.82 2.64 -13.79
N SER A 167 -12.05 1.84 -14.52
CA SER A 167 -12.52 0.56 -15.10
C SER A 167 -12.77 -0.55 -14.07
N ILE A 168 -12.27 -0.40 -12.84
CA ILE A 168 -12.45 -1.36 -11.76
C ILE A 168 -13.28 -0.81 -10.59
N GLY A 169 -13.95 0.32 -10.81
CA GLY A 169 -14.87 0.89 -9.83
C GLY A 169 -14.22 1.61 -8.66
N ILE A 170 -12.95 2.04 -8.83
CA ILE A 170 -12.18 2.78 -7.81
C ILE A 170 -11.86 4.18 -8.31
#